data_69c20148e5a8dcda195f254332d8ce70
#
_entry.id   69c20148e5a8dcda195f254332d8ce70
#
_cell.length_a   1.000
_cell.length_b   1.000
_cell.length_c   1.000
_cell.angle_alpha   90.00
_cell.angle_beta   90.00
_cell.angle_gamma   90.00
#
_symmetry.space_group_name_H-M   'P 1'
#
loop_
_entity.id
_entity.type
_entity.pdbx_description
1 polymer ?
#
loop_
_entity_poly.entity_id
_entity_poly.type
_entity_poly.pdbx_seq_one_letter_code
_entity_poly.pdbx_strand_id
1 'polypeptide(L)'
;DTLFTTTASIDTLKQTILQLAVMGKLVPQNPNDEPAAKLLERIAAEKAQLIKDKKIKKQKPLPEITDEEKPFELPSGWEWCRLPDLGELARGKSKHRPRNDPKLYKNGTIPLVQTGDVARSVEVIETYTAMYNEVGLAQSQLWPKGTLCITIAANIADTGILGFDACFPDSVVGYTCFEDQIPTKYFDYFIRTAKANLEKFAPSTAQKNINLEILSQVLVPCPPLEEFERVVDKVDELLTLCDQLKARLTDAQTTKLYLTDAIVEQAL
;
A
#
# COMPACT_ATOMS: atom_id res chain seq x y z
N ASP A 1 -2.48 -20.73 26.55
CA ASP A 1 -3.62 -21.22 25.76
C ASP A 1 -4.73 -20.17 25.51
N THR A 2 -4.50 -18.88 25.77
CA THR A 2 -5.53 -17.83 25.64
C THR A 2 -5.11 -16.65 24.78
N LEU A 3 -4.09 -16.79 23.94
CA LEU A 3 -3.52 -15.66 23.17
C LEU A 3 -4.45 -15.12 22.07
N PHE A 4 -5.38 -15.93 21.52
CA PHE A 4 -6.23 -15.53 20.40
C PHE A 4 -7.71 -15.85 20.66
N THR A 5 -8.29 -15.21 21.69
CA THR A 5 -9.70 -15.41 22.06
C THR A 5 -10.65 -14.37 21.46
N THR A 6 -10.13 -13.34 20.80
CA THR A 6 -10.92 -12.26 20.21
C THR A 6 -10.45 -11.96 18.77
N THR A 7 -11.37 -11.49 17.94
CA THR A 7 -11.05 -11.02 16.58
C THR A 7 -10.01 -9.89 16.59
N ALA A 8 -10.05 -9.03 17.61
CA ALA A 8 -9.09 -7.94 17.79
C ALA A 8 -7.64 -8.45 18.01
N SER A 9 -7.47 -9.58 18.74
CA SER A 9 -6.12 -10.16 18.92
C SER A 9 -5.56 -10.72 17.61
N ILE A 10 -6.42 -11.22 16.71
CA ILE A 10 -6.01 -11.67 15.38
C ILE A 10 -5.62 -10.47 14.50
N ASP A 11 -6.36 -9.36 14.57
CA ASP A 11 -6.00 -8.13 13.83
C ASP A 11 -4.66 -7.58 14.32
N THR A 12 -4.37 -7.64 15.62
CA THR A 12 -3.06 -7.30 16.18
C THR A 12 -1.95 -8.23 15.66
N LEU A 13 -2.23 -9.55 15.56
CA LEU A 13 -1.29 -10.50 14.98
C LEU A 13 -0.96 -10.17 13.53
N LYS A 14 -1.97 -9.84 12.70
CA LYS A 14 -1.74 -9.40 11.32
C LYS A 14 -0.80 -8.20 11.25
N GLN A 15 -1.01 -7.18 12.10
CA GLN A 15 -0.11 -6.03 12.17
C GLN A 15 1.32 -6.43 12.58
N THR A 16 1.46 -7.36 13.50
CA THR A 16 2.77 -7.88 13.93
C THR A 16 3.48 -8.62 12.79
N ILE A 17 2.75 -9.43 12.01
CA ILE A 17 3.28 -10.12 10.83
C ILE A 17 3.83 -9.10 9.83
N LEU A 18 3.06 -8.08 9.48
CA LEU A 18 3.50 -7.02 8.57
C LEU A 18 4.74 -6.28 9.11
N GLN A 19 4.76 -5.98 10.40
CA GLN A 19 5.90 -5.33 11.04
C GLN A 19 7.16 -6.18 10.97
N LEU A 20 7.07 -7.49 11.26
CA LEU A 20 8.20 -8.42 11.15
C LEU A 20 8.68 -8.56 9.70
N ALA A 21 7.77 -8.55 8.73
CA ALA A 21 8.09 -8.60 7.31
C ALA A 21 8.98 -7.43 6.89
N VAL A 22 8.55 -6.21 7.18
CA VAL A 22 9.29 -4.99 6.80
C VAL A 22 10.58 -4.80 7.61
N MET A 23 10.71 -5.44 8.77
CA MET A 23 11.94 -5.46 9.56
C MET A 23 12.94 -6.54 9.11
N GLY A 24 12.60 -7.37 8.10
CA GLY A 24 13.42 -8.48 7.66
C GLY A 24 13.55 -9.62 8.67
N LYS A 25 12.53 -9.80 9.54
CA LYS A 25 12.50 -10.81 10.62
C LYS A 25 11.50 -11.93 10.36
N LEU A 26 10.80 -11.92 9.23
CA LEU A 26 9.75 -12.88 8.94
C LEU A 26 10.27 -14.11 8.19
N VAL A 27 11.26 -13.95 7.33
CA VAL A 27 11.89 -15.01 6.56
C VAL A 27 13.39 -15.11 6.89
N PRO A 28 13.99 -16.31 6.77
CA PRO A 28 15.42 -16.45 6.96
C PRO A 28 16.19 -15.74 5.85
N GLN A 29 17.30 -15.07 6.23
CA GLN A 29 18.20 -14.43 5.28
C GLN A 29 18.98 -15.48 4.49
N ASN A 30 19.13 -15.28 3.17
CA ASN A 30 19.95 -16.11 2.31
C ASN A 30 21.25 -15.36 1.96
N PRO A 31 22.42 -15.80 2.44
CA PRO A 31 23.68 -15.11 2.20
C PRO A 31 24.14 -15.13 0.72
N ASN A 32 23.48 -15.92 -0.13
CA ASN A 32 23.77 -15.98 -1.57
C ASN A 32 22.95 -14.99 -2.38
N ASP A 33 21.95 -14.34 -1.79
CA ASP A 33 21.18 -13.32 -2.50
C ASP A 33 22.07 -12.10 -2.79
N GLU A 34 21.84 -11.46 -3.95
CA GLU A 34 22.54 -10.24 -4.28
C GLU A 34 22.14 -9.11 -3.32
N PRO A 35 23.08 -8.44 -2.63
CA PRO A 35 22.74 -7.37 -1.69
C PRO A 35 21.90 -6.27 -2.33
N ALA A 36 20.94 -5.70 -1.58
CA ALA A 36 20.03 -4.65 -2.02
C ALA A 36 20.76 -3.41 -2.58
N ALA A 37 21.98 -3.13 -2.13
CA ALA A 37 22.82 -2.06 -2.66
C ALA A 37 23.01 -2.19 -4.18
N LYS A 38 23.21 -3.42 -4.70
CA LYS A 38 23.36 -3.68 -6.14
C LYS A 38 22.06 -3.47 -6.91
N LEU A 39 20.95 -3.89 -6.33
CA LEU A 39 19.63 -3.60 -6.88
C LEU A 39 19.39 -2.09 -6.99
N LEU A 40 19.67 -1.34 -5.94
CA LEU A 40 19.53 0.13 -5.91
C LEU A 40 20.43 0.81 -6.93
N GLU A 41 21.68 0.34 -7.12
CA GLU A 41 22.57 0.84 -8.19
C GLU A 41 21.96 0.65 -9.60
N ARG A 42 21.38 -0.54 -9.88
CA ARG A 42 20.72 -0.84 -11.16
C ARG A 42 19.49 0.06 -11.38
N ILE A 43 18.63 0.16 -10.39
CA ILE A 43 17.42 0.99 -10.47
C ILE A 43 17.79 2.47 -10.65
N ALA A 44 18.83 2.95 -9.96
CA ALA A 44 19.30 4.33 -10.13
C ALA A 44 19.81 4.60 -11.57
N ALA A 45 20.50 3.65 -12.18
CA ALA A 45 20.95 3.74 -13.57
C ALA A 45 19.75 3.76 -14.55
N GLU A 46 18.77 2.89 -14.36
CA GLU A 46 17.54 2.85 -15.16
C GLU A 46 16.74 4.14 -15.02
N LYS A 47 16.52 4.62 -13.80
CA LYS A 47 15.87 5.90 -13.52
C LYS A 47 16.56 7.06 -14.23
N ALA A 48 17.89 7.09 -14.21
CA ALA A 48 18.67 8.12 -14.92
C ALA A 48 18.44 8.06 -16.45
N GLN A 49 18.34 6.85 -17.02
CA GLN A 49 18.01 6.66 -18.42
C GLN A 49 16.60 7.12 -18.76
N LEU A 50 15.60 6.75 -17.94
CA LEU A 50 14.20 7.17 -18.11
C LEU A 50 14.05 8.70 -18.06
N ILE A 51 14.81 9.38 -17.18
CA ILE A 51 14.85 10.85 -17.12
C ILE A 51 15.47 11.43 -18.41
N LYS A 52 16.60 10.87 -18.89
CA LYS A 52 17.26 11.27 -20.13
C LYS A 52 16.35 11.11 -21.34
N ASP A 53 15.59 10.03 -21.39
CA ASP A 53 14.61 9.73 -22.43
C ASP A 53 13.31 10.54 -22.29
N LYS A 54 13.19 11.40 -21.27
CA LYS A 54 12.01 12.21 -20.95
C LYS A 54 10.74 11.38 -20.67
N LYS A 55 10.89 10.12 -20.31
CA LYS A 55 9.77 9.24 -19.93
C LYS A 55 9.26 9.58 -18.55
N ILE A 56 10.14 9.94 -17.63
CA ILE A 56 9.81 10.44 -16.30
C ILE A 56 10.44 11.82 -16.06
N LYS A 57 9.85 12.58 -15.13
CA LYS A 57 10.35 13.91 -14.78
C LYS A 57 11.49 13.79 -13.75
N LYS A 58 12.54 14.62 -13.95
CA LYS A 58 13.58 14.77 -12.93
C LYS A 58 12.96 15.33 -11.64
N GLN A 59 13.11 14.60 -10.55
CA GLN A 59 12.72 15.04 -9.22
C GLN A 59 13.83 15.86 -8.56
N LYS A 60 13.48 16.64 -7.54
CA LYS A 60 14.47 17.29 -6.69
C LYS A 60 15.25 16.22 -5.92
N PRO A 61 16.57 16.39 -5.74
CA PRO A 61 17.34 15.50 -4.88
C PRO A 61 16.71 15.45 -3.47
N LEU A 62 16.58 14.26 -2.94
CA LEU A 62 16.17 14.06 -1.55
C LEU A 62 17.39 14.18 -0.64
N PRO A 63 17.22 14.57 0.64
CA PRO A 63 18.30 14.57 1.60
C PRO A 63 18.90 13.17 1.76
N GLU A 64 20.19 13.12 2.07
CA GLU A 64 20.84 11.87 2.47
C GLU A 64 20.16 11.30 3.73
N ILE A 65 20.12 9.98 3.81
CA ILE A 65 19.54 9.27 4.96
C ILE A 65 20.57 9.29 6.09
N THR A 66 20.21 9.91 7.21
CA THR A 66 21.07 9.94 8.41
C THR A 66 20.81 8.72 9.31
N ASP A 67 21.74 8.40 10.19
CA ASP A 67 21.57 7.26 11.11
C ASP A 67 20.43 7.52 12.11
N GLU A 68 20.18 8.78 12.47
CA GLU A 68 19.09 9.18 13.37
C GLU A 68 17.71 9.00 12.75
N GLU A 69 17.61 9.01 11.41
CA GLU A 69 16.34 8.76 10.70
C GLU A 69 15.96 7.28 10.67
N LYS A 70 16.94 6.36 10.82
CA LYS A 70 16.74 4.92 10.70
C LYS A 70 15.98 4.39 11.93
N PRO A 71 14.76 3.84 11.78
CA PRO A 71 13.93 3.46 12.92
C PRO A 71 14.41 2.16 13.63
N PHE A 72 15.21 1.33 12.95
CA PHE A 72 15.75 0.06 13.45
C PHE A 72 16.94 -0.40 12.59
N GLU A 73 17.69 -1.37 13.09
CA GLU A 73 18.76 -2.01 12.34
C GLU A 73 18.20 -3.01 11.32
N LEU A 74 18.71 -2.95 10.08
CA LEU A 74 18.37 -3.87 9.02
C LEU A 74 19.21 -5.16 9.08
N PRO A 75 18.68 -6.28 8.56
CA PRO A 75 19.48 -7.48 8.34
C PRO A 75 20.63 -7.23 7.34
N SER A 76 21.64 -8.11 7.37
CA SER A 76 22.71 -8.07 6.37
C SER A 76 22.15 -8.21 4.96
N GLY A 77 22.65 -7.42 4.03
CA GLY A 77 22.22 -7.41 2.64
C GLY A 77 21.02 -6.51 2.34
N TRP A 78 20.32 -5.99 3.36
CA TRP A 78 19.28 -5.00 3.21
C TRP A 78 19.85 -3.58 3.24
N GLU A 79 19.14 -2.63 2.61
CA GLU A 79 19.51 -1.22 2.60
C GLU A 79 18.32 -0.31 2.88
N TRP A 80 18.59 0.84 3.53
CA TRP A 80 17.60 1.91 3.62
C TRP A 80 17.59 2.75 2.35
N CYS A 81 16.40 2.96 1.80
CA CYS A 81 16.20 3.87 0.67
C CYS A 81 14.89 4.67 0.86
N ARG A 82 14.53 5.52 -0.09
CA ARG A 82 13.25 6.24 -0.11
C ARG A 82 12.35 5.68 -1.20
N LEU A 83 11.02 5.80 -1.05
CA LEU A 83 10.06 5.32 -2.05
C LEU A 83 10.44 5.71 -3.50
N PRO A 84 10.83 6.98 -3.79
CA PRO A 84 11.22 7.37 -5.14
C PRO A 84 12.53 6.75 -5.67
N ASP A 85 13.28 6.05 -4.83
CA ASP A 85 14.49 5.35 -5.28
C ASP A 85 14.13 4.02 -5.94
N LEU A 86 12.99 3.42 -5.59
CA LEU A 86 12.51 2.13 -6.08
C LEU A 86 11.41 2.24 -7.13
N GLY A 87 10.75 3.40 -7.27
CA GLY A 87 9.64 3.55 -8.19
C GLY A 87 9.25 4.99 -8.48
N GLU A 88 8.38 5.18 -9.46
CA GLU A 88 7.76 6.46 -9.75
C GLU A 88 6.60 6.72 -8.77
N LEU A 89 6.67 7.84 -8.08
CA LEU A 89 5.64 8.32 -7.16
C LEU A 89 5.03 9.61 -7.73
N ALA A 90 3.77 9.57 -8.15
CA ALA A 90 3.12 10.73 -8.74
C ALA A 90 1.65 10.86 -8.35
N ARG A 91 1.18 12.11 -8.21
CA ARG A 91 -0.24 12.37 -7.90
C ARG A 91 -1.11 12.12 -9.12
N GLY A 92 -2.30 11.59 -8.86
CA GLY A 92 -3.39 11.60 -9.82
C GLY A 92 -3.77 13.02 -10.27
N LYS A 93 -4.57 13.12 -11.31
CA LYS A 93 -4.94 14.40 -11.92
C LYS A 93 -6.46 14.54 -12.02
N SER A 94 -6.95 15.71 -11.62
CA SER A 94 -8.33 16.15 -11.83
C SER A 94 -8.35 17.67 -11.98
N LYS A 95 -8.11 18.16 -13.19
CA LYS A 95 -7.90 19.59 -13.46
C LYS A 95 -9.20 20.36 -13.63
N HIS A 96 -10.24 19.71 -14.18
CA HIS A 96 -11.52 20.36 -14.47
C HIS A 96 -12.26 20.79 -13.19
N ARG A 97 -12.96 21.93 -13.30
CA ARG A 97 -13.82 22.42 -12.22
C ARG A 97 -15.18 22.86 -12.82
N PRO A 98 -16.29 22.55 -12.20
CA PRO A 98 -16.43 21.73 -10.99
C PRO A 98 -16.10 20.25 -11.28
N ARG A 99 -15.62 19.51 -10.27
CA ARG A 99 -15.22 18.09 -10.41
C ARG A 99 -16.40 17.17 -10.77
N ASN A 100 -17.61 17.55 -10.40
CA ASN A 100 -18.86 16.82 -10.66
C ASN A 100 -19.57 17.26 -11.95
N ASP A 101 -18.89 17.95 -12.87
CA ASP A 101 -19.48 18.33 -14.15
C ASP A 101 -19.93 17.08 -14.93
N PRO A 102 -21.23 16.93 -15.27
CA PRO A 102 -21.74 15.76 -15.99
C PRO A 102 -21.04 15.48 -17.33
N LYS A 103 -20.40 16.50 -17.93
CA LYS A 103 -19.68 16.36 -19.21
C LYS A 103 -18.46 15.40 -19.07
N LEU A 104 -17.92 15.20 -17.86
CA LEU A 104 -16.79 14.31 -17.62
C LEU A 104 -17.21 12.84 -17.55
N TYR A 105 -18.48 12.56 -17.24
CA TYR A 105 -18.99 11.25 -16.83
C TYR A 105 -19.99 10.65 -17.80
N LYS A 106 -20.70 11.49 -18.58
CA LYS A 106 -21.80 11.03 -19.48
C LYS A 106 -21.26 9.97 -20.45
N ASN A 107 -21.87 8.77 -20.45
CA ASN A 107 -21.45 7.61 -21.24
C ASN A 107 -19.99 7.21 -20.97
N GLY A 108 -19.53 7.35 -19.71
CA GLY A 108 -18.16 7.00 -19.31
C GLY A 108 -17.91 5.51 -19.43
N THR A 109 -16.70 5.16 -19.87
CA THR A 109 -16.20 3.78 -20.00
C THR A 109 -14.85 3.59 -19.34
N ILE A 110 -14.22 4.66 -18.84
CA ILE A 110 -12.88 4.66 -18.27
C ILE A 110 -13.02 4.68 -16.75
N PRO A 111 -12.55 3.64 -16.03
CA PRO A 111 -12.65 3.58 -14.57
C PRO A 111 -12.05 4.82 -13.90
N LEU A 112 -12.77 5.36 -12.91
CA LEU A 112 -12.28 6.41 -12.02
C LEU A 112 -12.31 5.91 -10.59
N VAL A 113 -11.14 5.59 -10.06
CA VAL A 113 -10.94 5.15 -8.68
C VAL A 113 -10.84 6.38 -7.77
N GLN A 114 -11.68 6.44 -6.75
CA GLN A 114 -11.70 7.51 -5.76
C GLN A 114 -11.11 7.04 -4.43
N THR A 115 -10.85 7.94 -3.50
CA THR A 115 -10.31 7.60 -2.15
C THR A 115 -11.17 6.57 -1.42
N GLY A 116 -12.51 6.62 -1.59
CA GLY A 116 -13.41 5.65 -1.00
C GLY A 116 -13.31 4.25 -1.62
N ASP A 117 -12.96 4.16 -2.91
CA ASP A 117 -12.75 2.86 -3.58
C ASP A 117 -11.45 2.22 -3.07
N VAL A 118 -10.38 3.02 -2.90
CA VAL A 118 -9.12 2.57 -2.28
C VAL A 118 -9.35 2.10 -0.84
N ALA A 119 -10.05 2.89 -0.03
CA ALA A 119 -10.31 2.57 1.39
C ALA A 119 -11.16 1.30 1.59
N ARG A 120 -12.00 0.94 0.62
CA ARG A 120 -12.82 -0.28 0.67
C ARG A 120 -12.11 -1.52 0.15
N SER A 121 -11.02 -1.37 -0.59
CA SER A 121 -10.27 -2.51 -1.09
C SER A 121 -9.53 -3.20 0.06
N VAL A 122 -9.46 -4.52 0.01
CA VAL A 122 -8.66 -5.30 0.98
C VAL A 122 -7.19 -5.31 0.55
N GLU A 123 -6.95 -5.48 -0.73
CA GLU A 123 -5.64 -5.52 -1.36
C GLU A 123 -5.73 -5.00 -2.80
N VAL A 124 -6.49 -5.69 -3.65
CA VAL A 124 -6.71 -5.30 -5.05
C VAL A 124 -8.00 -4.49 -5.16
N ILE A 125 -7.93 -3.38 -5.88
CA ILE A 125 -9.10 -2.58 -6.24
C ILE A 125 -9.77 -3.28 -7.42
N GLU A 126 -10.84 -4.02 -7.16
CA GLU A 126 -11.61 -4.76 -8.18
C GLU A 126 -12.84 -4.00 -8.66
N THR A 127 -13.27 -2.97 -7.93
CA THR A 127 -14.49 -2.21 -8.21
C THR A 127 -14.23 -0.71 -8.12
N TYR A 128 -15.06 0.05 -8.81
CA TYR A 128 -15.04 1.52 -8.81
C TYR A 128 -16.46 2.07 -8.79
N THR A 129 -16.62 3.29 -8.29
CA THR A 129 -17.93 3.94 -8.13
C THR A 129 -18.23 4.96 -9.23
N ALA A 130 -17.25 5.31 -10.07
CA ALA A 130 -17.43 6.29 -11.14
C ALA A 130 -16.64 5.91 -12.40
N MET A 131 -17.05 6.47 -13.53
CA MET A 131 -16.35 6.34 -14.81
C MET A 131 -16.22 7.69 -15.49
N TYR A 132 -15.04 7.95 -16.07
CA TYR A 132 -14.82 9.05 -17.00
C TYR A 132 -15.14 8.63 -18.44
N ASN A 133 -15.50 9.61 -19.26
CA ASN A 133 -15.44 9.52 -20.71
C ASN A 133 -14.13 10.15 -21.23
N GLU A 134 -14.01 10.31 -22.55
CA GLU A 134 -12.81 10.90 -23.19
C GLU A 134 -12.53 12.34 -22.71
N VAL A 135 -13.57 13.13 -22.41
CA VAL A 135 -13.40 14.48 -21.85
C VAL A 135 -12.85 14.43 -20.44
N GLY A 136 -13.32 13.46 -19.65
CA GLY A 136 -12.79 13.18 -18.30
C GLY A 136 -11.33 12.71 -18.34
N LEU A 137 -10.99 11.82 -19.28
CA LEU A 137 -9.62 11.35 -19.47
C LEU A 137 -8.68 12.50 -19.88
N ALA A 138 -9.09 13.37 -20.80
CA ALA A 138 -8.25 14.46 -21.30
C ALA A 138 -7.76 15.41 -20.20
N GLN A 139 -8.48 15.54 -19.08
CA GLN A 139 -8.08 16.36 -17.94
C GLN A 139 -7.46 15.56 -16.79
N SER A 140 -7.35 14.23 -16.91
CA SER A 140 -6.83 13.28 -15.93
C SER A 140 -5.55 12.62 -16.43
N GLN A 141 -5.29 11.42 -15.97
CA GLN A 141 -4.23 10.52 -16.39
C GLN A 141 -4.70 9.09 -16.18
N LEU A 142 -4.51 8.25 -17.18
CA LEU A 142 -4.69 6.81 -17.05
C LEU A 142 -3.46 6.18 -16.41
N TRP A 143 -3.69 5.30 -15.45
CA TRP A 143 -2.66 4.53 -14.75
C TRP A 143 -2.86 3.05 -15.04
N PRO A 144 -1.80 2.28 -15.22
CA PRO A 144 -1.90 0.87 -15.55
C PRO A 144 -2.35 0.03 -14.34
N LYS A 145 -2.96 -1.11 -14.63
CA LYS A 145 -3.13 -2.21 -13.69
C LYS A 145 -1.80 -2.49 -12.97
N GLY A 146 -1.86 -2.85 -11.69
CA GLY A 146 -0.68 -3.10 -10.83
C GLY A 146 -0.14 -1.85 -10.14
N THR A 147 -0.60 -0.63 -10.48
CA THR A 147 -0.25 0.59 -9.75
C THR A 147 -0.76 0.53 -8.32
N LEU A 148 0.10 0.79 -7.33
CA LEU A 148 -0.32 1.01 -5.94
C LEU A 148 -0.92 2.40 -5.79
N CYS A 149 -2.18 2.47 -5.41
CA CYS A 149 -2.88 3.70 -5.03
C CYS A 149 -2.68 3.96 -3.54
N ILE A 150 -2.25 5.17 -3.19
CA ILE A 150 -2.06 5.62 -1.80
C ILE A 150 -2.91 6.89 -1.61
N THR A 151 -3.83 6.88 -0.67
CA THR A 151 -4.65 8.05 -0.37
C THR A 151 -3.87 9.07 0.46
N ILE A 152 -3.95 10.35 0.07
CA ILE A 152 -3.26 11.45 0.76
C ILE A 152 -4.21 12.47 1.36
N ALA A 153 -5.52 12.28 1.18
CA ALA A 153 -6.58 13.13 1.70
C ALA A 153 -7.75 12.25 2.16
N ALA A 154 -8.49 12.71 3.15
CA ALA A 154 -9.60 12.03 3.82
C ALA A 154 -9.12 10.78 4.61
N ASN A 155 -8.93 9.66 3.98
CA ASN A 155 -8.40 8.43 4.59
C ASN A 155 -6.91 8.34 4.28
N ILE A 156 -6.06 8.95 5.10
CA ILE A 156 -4.60 9.00 4.86
C ILE A 156 -3.99 7.62 4.91
N ALA A 157 -3.12 7.33 3.91
CA ALA A 157 -2.34 6.10 3.80
C ALA A 157 -3.20 4.82 3.74
N ASP A 158 -4.47 4.92 3.30
CA ASP A 158 -5.14 3.74 2.78
C ASP A 158 -4.53 3.39 1.43
N THR A 159 -4.40 2.10 1.17
CA THR A 159 -3.75 1.58 -0.02
C THR A 159 -4.59 0.54 -0.73
N GLY A 160 -4.36 0.40 -2.03
CA GLY A 160 -4.93 -0.66 -2.86
C GLY A 160 -4.22 -0.72 -4.21
N ILE A 161 -4.07 -1.91 -4.76
CA ILE A 161 -3.41 -2.14 -6.05
C ILE A 161 -4.48 -2.17 -7.14
N LEU A 162 -4.31 -1.40 -8.22
CA LEU A 162 -5.25 -1.41 -9.34
C LEU A 162 -5.37 -2.80 -9.99
N GLY A 163 -6.56 -3.37 -10.02
CA GLY A 163 -6.88 -4.61 -10.73
C GLY A 163 -7.14 -4.40 -12.24
N PHE A 164 -7.22 -3.15 -12.68
CA PHE A 164 -7.51 -2.71 -14.06
C PHE A 164 -6.90 -1.32 -14.29
N ASP A 165 -6.82 -0.89 -15.54
CA ASP A 165 -6.38 0.47 -15.85
C ASP A 165 -7.42 1.49 -15.40
N ALA A 166 -7.00 2.55 -14.68
CA ALA A 166 -7.90 3.55 -14.12
C ALA A 166 -7.33 4.95 -14.06
N CYS A 167 -8.22 5.93 -14.04
CA CYS A 167 -7.91 7.29 -13.59
C CYS A 167 -8.12 7.40 -12.09
N PHE A 168 -7.43 8.34 -11.44
CA PHE A 168 -7.75 8.76 -10.07
C PHE A 168 -7.42 10.24 -9.84
N PRO A 169 -8.09 10.90 -8.87
CA PRO A 169 -7.93 12.32 -8.60
C PRO A 169 -6.63 12.62 -7.87
N ASP A 170 -6.33 13.91 -7.72
CA ASP A 170 -5.16 14.45 -7.01
C ASP A 170 -5.13 14.19 -5.48
N SER A 171 -6.17 13.55 -4.93
CA SER A 171 -6.23 13.02 -3.56
C SER A 171 -5.67 11.61 -3.43
N VAL A 172 -5.27 10.99 -4.55
CA VAL A 172 -4.62 9.69 -4.62
C VAL A 172 -3.26 9.85 -5.29
N VAL A 173 -2.27 9.17 -4.76
CA VAL A 173 -0.92 9.05 -5.34
C VAL A 173 -0.78 7.65 -5.90
N GLY A 174 -0.30 7.54 -7.13
CA GLY A 174 0.10 6.27 -7.75
C GLY A 174 1.58 6.02 -7.51
N TYR A 175 1.91 4.77 -7.25
CA TYR A 175 3.28 4.27 -7.15
C TYR A 175 3.47 3.08 -8.08
N THR A 176 4.50 3.14 -8.90
CA THR A 176 4.86 2.09 -9.87
C THR A 176 6.35 1.79 -9.73
N CYS A 177 6.73 0.54 -9.49
CA CYS A 177 8.13 0.13 -9.38
C CYS A 177 8.87 0.34 -10.70
N PHE A 178 10.17 0.65 -10.63
CA PHE A 178 11.05 0.68 -11.80
C PHE A 178 11.49 -0.74 -12.20
N GLU A 179 11.66 -1.62 -11.23
CA GLU A 179 12.01 -3.02 -11.44
C GLU A 179 10.74 -3.88 -11.39
N ASP A 180 10.38 -4.52 -12.51
CA ASP A 180 9.16 -5.30 -12.65
C ASP A 180 9.10 -6.55 -11.75
N GLN A 181 10.27 -7.05 -11.32
CA GLN A 181 10.37 -8.21 -10.45
C GLN A 181 10.07 -7.88 -8.98
N ILE A 182 10.04 -6.59 -8.62
CA ILE A 182 9.65 -6.19 -7.26
C ILE A 182 8.12 -6.24 -7.14
N PRO A 183 7.56 -7.11 -6.27
CA PRO A 183 6.12 -7.20 -6.11
C PRO A 183 5.56 -5.93 -5.45
N THR A 184 4.60 -5.29 -6.12
CA THR A 184 3.91 -4.08 -5.62
C THR A 184 3.29 -4.30 -4.23
N LYS A 185 2.89 -5.54 -3.91
CA LYS A 185 2.38 -5.94 -2.60
C LYS A 185 3.32 -5.61 -1.44
N TYR A 186 4.63 -5.70 -1.63
CA TYR A 186 5.58 -5.34 -0.58
C TYR A 186 5.38 -3.90 -0.11
N PHE A 187 5.17 -2.98 -1.05
CA PHE A 187 4.92 -1.56 -0.73
C PHE A 187 3.55 -1.34 -0.12
N ASP A 188 2.53 -2.11 -0.52
CA ASP A 188 1.23 -2.10 0.16
C ASP A 188 1.39 -2.48 1.64
N TYR A 189 2.06 -3.58 1.93
CA TYR A 189 2.34 -4.02 3.30
C TYR A 189 3.17 -3.00 4.08
N PHE A 190 4.20 -2.44 3.44
CA PHE A 190 5.03 -1.42 4.06
C PHE A 190 4.23 -0.16 4.43
N ILE A 191 3.44 0.39 3.50
CA ILE A 191 2.62 1.59 3.78
C ILE A 191 1.61 1.34 4.90
N ARG A 192 1.01 0.15 4.96
CA ARG A 192 0.11 -0.22 6.07
C ARG A 192 0.82 -0.21 7.43
N THR A 193 2.09 -0.61 7.50
CA THR A 193 2.87 -0.49 8.75
C THR A 193 3.25 0.95 9.06
N ALA A 194 3.51 1.76 8.05
CA ALA A 194 3.89 3.16 8.19
C ALA A 194 2.70 4.10 8.47
N LYS A 195 1.45 3.64 8.26
CA LYS A 195 0.23 4.45 8.31
C LYS A 195 0.11 5.31 9.56
N ALA A 196 0.30 4.73 10.75
CA ALA A 196 0.19 5.44 12.01
C ALA A 196 1.21 6.60 12.13
N ASN A 197 2.39 6.46 11.53
CA ASN A 197 3.40 7.52 11.49
C ASN A 197 3.04 8.58 10.45
N LEU A 198 2.57 8.17 9.27
CA LEU A 198 2.11 9.09 8.22
C LEU A 198 0.94 9.95 8.69
N GLU A 199 0.00 9.39 9.45
CA GLU A 199 -1.12 10.11 10.04
C GLU A 199 -0.67 11.20 11.04
N LYS A 200 0.46 11.03 11.73
CA LYS A 200 1.02 12.03 12.65
C LYS A 200 1.55 13.27 11.95
N PHE A 201 2.01 13.14 10.70
CA PHE A 201 2.47 14.27 9.89
C PHE A 201 1.33 15.08 9.26
N ALA A 202 0.09 14.57 9.33
CA ALA A 202 -1.06 15.32 8.86
C ALA A 202 -1.38 16.47 9.83
N PRO A 203 -1.54 17.71 9.33
CA PRO A 203 -1.88 18.83 10.21
C PRO A 203 -3.21 18.58 10.91
N SER A 204 -3.31 19.05 12.17
CA SER A 204 -4.49 18.90 13.04
C SER A 204 -5.71 19.73 12.61
N THR A 205 -5.73 20.22 11.38
CA THR A 205 -6.87 20.94 10.78
C THR A 205 -8.01 19.99 10.41
N ALA A 206 -9.20 20.53 10.18
CA ALA A 206 -10.43 19.77 9.87
C ALA A 206 -10.30 18.83 8.64
N GLN A 207 -9.30 19.04 7.79
CA GLN A 207 -8.90 18.13 6.72
C GLN A 207 -7.45 17.70 6.96
N LYS A 208 -7.29 16.49 7.48
CA LYS A 208 -5.98 15.82 7.54
C LYS A 208 -5.55 15.49 6.11
N ASN A 209 -4.46 16.05 5.65
CA ASN A 209 -3.85 15.76 4.35
C ASN A 209 -2.35 15.60 4.53
N ILE A 210 -1.77 14.60 3.88
CA ILE A 210 -0.34 14.51 3.61
C ILE A 210 -0.09 14.91 2.15
N ASN A 211 1.15 15.17 1.80
CA ASN A 211 1.50 15.55 0.44
C ASN A 211 2.52 14.56 -0.16
N LEU A 212 2.77 14.72 -1.45
CA LEU A 212 3.73 13.89 -2.18
C LEU A 212 5.15 14.01 -1.59
N GLU A 213 5.51 15.18 -1.07
CA GLU A 213 6.83 15.43 -0.48
C GLU A 213 7.04 14.58 0.79
N ILE A 214 6.03 14.50 1.67
CA ILE A 214 6.06 13.64 2.86
C ILE A 214 6.22 12.18 2.45
N LEU A 215 5.43 11.70 1.48
CA LEU A 215 5.56 10.32 0.97
C LEU A 215 6.94 10.06 0.34
N SER A 216 7.50 11.05 -0.34
CA SER A 216 8.82 10.92 -0.97
C SER A 216 9.97 10.79 0.05
N GLN A 217 9.77 11.28 1.27
CA GLN A 217 10.77 11.21 2.34
C GLN A 217 10.66 9.93 3.19
N VAL A 218 9.63 9.12 2.99
CA VAL A 218 9.45 7.88 3.75
C VAL A 218 10.61 6.92 3.50
N LEU A 219 11.25 6.48 4.59
CA LEU A 219 12.30 5.46 4.55
C LEU A 219 11.69 4.08 4.37
N VAL A 220 12.19 3.37 3.37
CA VAL A 220 11.77 2.02 3.01
C VAL A 220 12.91 1.05 3.25
N PRO A 221 12.70 -0.03 4.01
CA PRO A 221 13.67 -1.11 4.07
C PRO A 221 13.62 -1.90 2.76
N CYS A 222 14.73 -1.95 2.06
CA CYS A 222 14.87 -2.64 0.77
C CYS A 222 15.61 -3.96 0.98
N PRO A 223 14.95 -5.11 0.82
CA PRO A 223 15.61 -6.42 0.81
C PRO A 223 16.38 -6.67 -0.50
N PRO A 224 17.21 -7.72 -0.56
CA PRO A 224 17.63 -8.36 -1.80
C PRO A 224 16.45 -8.65 -2.72
N LEU A 225 16.65 -8.61 -4.05
CA LEU A 225 15.56 -8.77 -5.02
C LEU A 225 14.78 -10.08 -4.82
N GLU A 226 15.49 -11.19 -4.65
CA GLU A 226 14.92 -12.51 -4.46
C GLU A 226 14.18 -12.65 -3.12
N GLU A 227 14.49 -11.80 -2.15
CA GLU A 227 13.84 -11.83 -0.85
C GLU A 227 12.49 -11.10 -0.84
N PHE A 228 12.26 -10.13 -1.74
CA PHE A 228 10.96 -9.46 -1.85
C PHE A 228 9.83 -10.46 -2.04
N GLU A 229 9.99 -11.41 -2.96
CA GLU A 229 8.97 -12.43 -3.24
C GLU A 229 8.77 -13.37 -2.04
N ARG A 230 9.87 -13.85 -1.43
CA ARG A 230 9.79 -14.71 -0.23
C ARG A 230 9.06 -14.03 0.92
N VAL A 231 9.30 -12.73 1.12
CA VAL A 231 8.60 -11.94 2.17
C VAL A 231 7.12 -11.83 1.84
N VAL A 232 6.75 -11.50 0.60
CA VAL A 232 5.35 -11.36 0.18
C VAL A 232 4.61 -12.68 0.31
N ASP A 233 5.17 -13.77 -0.20
CA ASP A 233 4.57 -15.10 -0.11
C ASP A 233 4.34 -15.54 1.34
N LYS A 234 5.31 -15.25 2.22
CA LYS A 234 5.19 -15.61 3.64
C LYS A 234 4.14 -14.76 4.35
N VAL A 235 4.03 -13.48 4.01
CA VAL A 235 2.96 -12.62 4.52
C VAL A 235 1.60 -13.13 4.06
N ASP A 236 1.43 -13.44 2.78
CA ASP A 236 0.17 -13.93 2.21
C ASP A 236 -0.27 -15.23 2.87
N GLU A 237 0.66 -16.18 3.06
CA GLU A 237 0.41 -17.43 3.80
C GLU A 237 -0.12 -17.15 5.21
N LEU A 238 0.59 -16.31 5.96
CA LEU A 238 0.25 -16.05 7.36
C LEU A 238 -1.04 -15.21 7.51
N LEU A 239 -1.28 -14.24 6.64
CA LEU A 239 -2.53 -13.48 6.64
C LEU A 239 -3.73 -14.37 6.31
N THR A 240 -3.57 -15.30 5.35
CA THR A 240 -4.61 -16.29 5.04
C THR A 240 -4.94 -17.18 6.24
N LEU A 241 -3.92 -17.65 6.98
CA LEU A 241 -4.12 -18.39 8.20
C LEU A 241 -4.83 -17.57 9.29
N CYS A 242 -4.49 -16.29 9.42
CA CYS A 242 -5.17 -15.37 10.33
C CYS A 242 -6.65 -15.21 9.97
N ASP A 243 -7.00 -15.09 8.68
CA ASP A 243 -8.38 -14.97 8.22
C ASP A 243 -9.19 -16.25 8.48
N GLN A 244 -8.60 -17.41 8.24
CA GLN A 244 -9.21 -18.69 8.58
C GLN A 244 -9.45 -18.84 10.10
N LEU A 245 -8.48 -18.41 10.92
CA LEU A 245 -8.61 -18.41 12.37
C LEU A 245 -9.71 -17.46 12.83
N LYS A 246 -9.78 -16.25 12.24
CA LYS A 246 -10.82 -15.26 12.55
C LYS A 246 -12.22 -15.78 12.22
N ALA A 247 -12.38 -16.43 11.06
CA ALA A 247 -13.65 -17.05 10.67
C ALA A 247 -14.07 -18.14 11.66
N ARG A 248 -13.17 -19.08 11.97
CA ARG A 248 -13.46 -20.16 12.95
C ARG A 248 -13.80 -19.63 14.33
N LEU A 249 -13.14 -18.57 14.78
CA LEU A 249 -13.44 -17.93 16.07
C LEU A 249 -14.83 -17.31 16.07
N THR A 250 -15.22 -16.64 15.00
CA THR A 250 -16.55 -16.04 14.84
C THR A 250 -17.64 -17.12 14.84
N ASP A 251 -17.43 -18.21 14.11
CA ASP A 251 -18.37 -19.35 14.06
C ASP A 251 -18.53 -19.99 15.44
N ALA A 252 -17.43 -20.21 16.17
CA ALA A 252 -17.46 -20.77 17.53
C ALA A 252 -18.19 -19.84 18.51
N GLN A 253 -17.97 -18.52 18.41
CA GLN A 253 -18.70 -17.54 19.24
C GLN A 253 -20.20 -17.55 18.95
N THR A 254 -20.56 -17.59 17.65
CA THR A 254 -21.97 -17.67 17.23
C THR A 254 -22.63 -18.96 17.72
N THR A 255 -21.97 -20.10 17.56
CA THR A 255 -22.46 -21.39 18.06
C THR A 255 -22.67 -21.39 19.57
N LYS A 256 -21.68 -20.80 20.31
CA LYS A 256 -21.81 -20.67 21.78
C LYS A 256 -23.02 -19.81 22.16
N LEU A 257 -23.32 -18.75 21.44
CA LEU A 257 -24.47 -17.89 21.68
C LEU A 257 -25.78 -18.68 21.50
N TYR A 258 -25.94 -19.38 20.36
CA TYR A 258 -27.12 -20.20 20.09
C TYR A 258 -27.34 -21.32 21.12
N LEU A 259 -26.25 -21.97 21.56
CA LEU A 259 -26.35 -22.98 22.63
C LEU A 259 -26.78 -22.36 23.93
N THR A 260 -26.28 -21.18 24.27
CA THR A 260 -26.70 -20.48 25.51
C THR A 260 -28.18 -20.11 25.46
N ASP A 261 -28.66 -19.57 24.33
CA ASP A 261 -30.04 -19.20 24.13
C ASP A 261 -30.98 -20.43 24.25
N ALA A 262 -30.61 -21.53 23.58
CA ALA A 262 -31.39 -22.78 23.64
C ALA A 262 -31.46 -23.37 25.07
N ILE A 263 -30.38 -23.28 25.85
CA ILE A 263 -30.37 -23.72 27.26
C ILE A 263 -31.30 -22.85 28.11
N VAL A 264 -31.26 -21.52 27.89
CA VAL A 264 -32.13 -20.58 28.64
C VAL A 264 -33.60 -20.81 28.30
N GLU A 265 -33.93 -21.01 27.00
CA GLU A 265 -35.30 -21.32 26.57
C GLU A 265 -35.84 -22.63 27.15
N GLN A 266 -34.98 -23.64 27.35
CA GLN A 266 -35.40 -24.91 28.00
C GLN A 266 -35.53 -24.82 29.53
N ALA A 267 -34.92 -23.80 30.13
CA ALA A 267 -34.95 -23.61 31.58
C ALA A 267 -36.10 -22.72 32.07
N LEU A 268 -36.82 -22.06 31.15
CA LEU A 268 -38.02 -21.25 31.40
C LEU A 268 -39.27 -22.06 31.12
#